data_d74ee418d74b11799f4035bce7b3c601
#
_entry.id   d74ee418d74b11799f4035bce7b3c601
#
_cell.length_a   1.000
_cell.length_b   1.000
_cell.length_c   1.000
_cell.angle_alpha   90.00
_cell.angle_beta   90.00
_cell.angle_gamma   90.00
#
_symmetry.space_group_name_H-M   'P 1'
#
loop_
_entity.id
_entity.type
_entity.pdbx_description
1 polymer ?
#
loop_
_entity_poly.entity_id
_entity_poly.type
_entity_poly.pdbx_seq_one_letter_code
_entity_poly.pdbx_strand_id
1 'polypeptide(L)'
;MNKIILKTIALSILIGLLIYCFDFKFKTITNFHHSVEHFNKHSKDSIDLIFLGSSHAEMSYIPFYFDKSLNINSHNFGCGGQRLLLTNIFLEQLIKDSKPKVIILDLFWGSFDYPDSDLEKGLQLATIDELKFSLKKIKLAYEIFGFKNAILALSPTLRNHNDWFNIIFNNKKHLKSKLWSKGFRGTFDELPTFTIKELNDLNNKIEEFTSNPNKHNPGHKSEFNFSELNKTIKFCEKNGIKLILTSSPDLKVYDYPISKNFYIALKDFSKSKNIDFINFHLLFNKLKLTNKDFRDHGHLNLIGADKISTYLINYLTTNNYFKKSISEIDLKLLRDKFFNFNDKYQISDLNDWTPVNTTVKKIIIRSEKKELIQISRNNDDENSYLISRKINVEKGSKFNLKVISKKGIKGSKLGLRISGIYPNRIDALFNLNTGVVEDIHEDGNFTNVEANMSFFNEDYFSCEITGKTNSNFIQILLGTAGDKIPARIWESKSSITQDLFIINNSIQLNKIK
;
A
#
# COMPACT_ATOMS: atom_id res chain seq x y z
N MET A 1 29.36 48.29 -12.43
CA MET A 1 28.26 47.45 -12.92
C MET A 1 28.62 45.95 -12.91
N ASN A 2 29.72 45.52 -13.50
CA ASN A 2 30.10 44.11 -13.60
C ASN A 2 30.27 43.36 -12.25
N LYS A 3 30.83 44.02 -11.21
CA LYS A 3 31.02 43.40 -9.88
C LYS A 3 29.70 43.13 -9.14
N ILE A 4 28.69 43.99 -9.30
CA ILE A 4 27.36 43.80 -8.70
C ILE A 4 26.64 42.65 -9.40
N ILE A 5 26.66 42.63 -10.72
CA ILE A 5 26.07 41.54 -11.51
C ILE A 5 26.71 40.19 -11.12
N LEU A 6 28.03 40.13 -11.01
CA LEU A 6 28.73 38.90 -10.62
C LEU A 6 28.34 38.43 -9.22
N LYS A 7 28.24 39.35 -8.26
CA LYS A 7 27.79 39.04 -6.88
C LYS A 7 26.35 38.56 -6.85
N THR A 8 25.45 39.18 -7.62
CA THR A 8 24.05 38.76 -7.71
C THR A 8 23.93 37.35 -8.31
N ILE A 9 24.69 37.07 -9.37
CA ILE A 9 24.71 35.71 -9.98
C ILE A 9 25.24 34.69 -8.97
N ALA A 10 26.36 34.99 -8.27
CA ALA A 10 26.92 34.09 -7.28
C ALA A 10 25.94 33.83 -6.12
N LEU A 11 25.25 34.85 -5.64
CA LEU A 11 24.24 34.74 -4.60
C LEU A 11 23.05 33.89 -5.07
N SER A 12 22.58 34.12 -6.31
CA SER A 12 21.48 33.30 -6.90
C SER A 12 21.85 31.83 -7.04
N ILE A 13 23.09 31.53 -7.45
CA ILE A 13 23.61 30.16 -7.50
C ILE A 13 23.66 29.54 -6.11
N LEU A 14 24.14 30.28 -5.11
CA LEU A 14 24.22 29.81 -3.71
C LEU A 14 22.82 29.49 -3.17
N ILE A 15 21.85 30.38 -3.38
CA ILE A 15 20.45 30.15 -2.98
C ILE A 15 19.89 28.92 -3.70
N GLY A 16 20.13 28.77 -4.99
CA GLY A 16 19.71 27.60 -5.75
C GLY A 16 20.31 26.29 -5.23
N LEU A 17 21.58 26.29 -4.86
CA LEU A 17 22.25 25.13 -4.24
C LEU A 17 21.67 24.81 -2.86
N LEU A 18 21.40 25.82 -2.04
CA LEU A 18 20.75 25.62 -0.73
C LEU A 18 19.36 25.00 -0.90
N ILE A 19 18.52 25.54 -1.77
CA ILE A 19 17.20 24.98 -2.07
C ILE A 19 17.34 23.53 -2.51
N TYR A 20 18.23 23.24 -3.44
CA TYR A 20 18.48 21.86 -3.93
C TYR A 20 18.90 20.90 -2.80
N CYS A 21 19.76 21.33 -1.89
CA CYS A 21 20.15 20.54 -0.72
C CYS A 21 18.97 20.25 0.22
N PHE A 22 18.06 21.22 0.36
CA PHE A 22 16.87 21.06 1.19
C PHE A 22 15.76 20.25 0.52
N ASP A 23 15.71 20.17 -0.80
CA ASP A 23 14.67 19.45 -1.55
C ASP A 23 14.52 18.00 -1.08
N PHE A 24 15.62 17.34 -0.71
CA PHE A 24 15.57 15.98 -0.16
C PHE A 24 14.72 15.90 1.12
N LYS A 25 14.86 16.89 2.03
CA LYS A 25 14.13 16.91 3.30
C LYS A 25 12.65 17.26 3.13
N PHE A 26 12.34 18.08 2.13
CA PHE A 26 10.99 18.57 1.86
C PHE A 26 10.20 17.70 0.88
N LYS A 27 10.82 16.66 0.35
CA LYS A 27 10.17 15.71 -0.57
C LYS A 27 8.97 15.03 0.07
N THR A 28 7.90 14.90 -0.68
CA THR A 28 6.71 14.15 -0.23
C THR A 28 7.01 12.65 -0.32
N ILE A 29 6.95 11.97 0.82
CA ILE A 29 7.16 10.52 0.87
C ILE A 29 5.87 9.82 0.44
N THR A 30 5.93 9.12 -0.68
CA THR A 30 4.82 8.35 -1.27
C THR A 30 5.13 6.85 -1.28
N ASN A 31 4.13 6.01 -1.59
CA ASN A 31 4.38 4.58 -1.83
C ASN A 31 5.38 4.37 -2.98
N PHE A 32 5.31 5.19 -4.03
CA PHE A 32 6.24 5.14 -5.14
C PHE A 32 7.68 5.46 -4.69
N HIS A 33 7.86 6.45 -3.82
CA HIS A 33 9.16 6.72 -3.19
C HIS A 33 9.72 5.48 -2.48
N HIS A 34 8.91 4.84 -1.63
CA HIS A 34 9.34 3.61 -0.94
C HIS A 34 9.67 2.48 -1.91
N SER A 35 8.92 2.35 -3.01
CA SER A 35 9.22 1.37 -4.06
C SER A 35 10.59 1.63 -4.68
N VAL A 36 10.87 2.86 -5.08
CA VAL A 36 12.16 3.27 -5.68
C VAL A 36 13.30 3.11 -4.68
N GLU A 37 13.10 3.51 -3.42
CA GLU A 37 14.08 3.34 -2.35
C GLU A 37 14.42 1.86 -2.12
N HIS A 38 13.40 1.00 -2.03
CA HIS A 38 13.59 -0.44 -1.88
C HIS A 38 14.37 -1.03 -3.06
N PHE A 39 14.02 -0.64 -4.29
CA PHE A 39 14.73 -1.08 -5.50
C PHE A 39 16.20 -0.68 -5.45
N ASN A 40 16.50 0.57 -5.15
CA ASN A 40 17.88 1.07 -5.08
C ASN A 40 18.73 0.33 -4.04
N LYS A 41 18.13 -0.09 -2.92
CA LYS A 41 18.81 -0.79 -1.83
C LYS A 41 19.01 -2.29 -2.08
N HIS A 42 18.09 -2.95 -2.78
CA HIS A 42 17.99 -4.41 -2.76
C HIS A 42 17.98 -5.09 -4.14
N SER A 43 17.65 -4.36 -5.20
CA SER A 43 17.36 -5.00 -6.49
C SER A 43 18.07 -4.38 -7.69
N LYS A 44 18.75 -3.24 -7.48
CA LYS A 44 19.28 -2.41 -8.56
C LYS A 44 20.14 -3.15 -9.58
N ASP A 45 20.99 -4.05 -9.14
CA ASP A 45 22.01 -4.69 -9.99
C ASP A 45 21.57 -6.04 -10.58
N SER A 46 20.38 -6.54 -10.24
CA SER A 46 19.97 -7.91 -10.56
C SER A 46 18.52 -8.06 -11.01
N ILE A 47 17.95 -7.06 -11.63
CA ILE A 47 16.53 -7.10 -12.04
C ILE A 47 16.33 -7.89 -13.33
N ASP A 48 15.36 -8.80 -13.34
CA ASP A 48 14.98 -9.59 -14.51
C ASP A 48 13.66 -9.15 -15.11
N LEU A 49 12.68 -8.72 -14.27
CA LEU A 49 11.32 -8.37 -14.66
C LEU A 49 10.88 -7.09 -13.97
N ILE A 50 10.37 -6.14 -14.74
CA ILE A 50 9.81 -4.88 -14.23
C ILE A 50 8.36 -4.77 -14.63
N PHE A 51 7.51 -4.34 -13.69
CA PHE A 51 6.14 -3.90 -13.95
C PHE A 51 6.08 -2.37 -13.92
N LEU A 52 5.47 -1.79 -14.93
CA LEU A 52 5.28 -0.35 -15.10
C LEU A 52 3.80 -0.04 -15.36
N GLY A 53 3.37 1.15 -15.03
CA GLY A 53 2.01 1.63 -15.28
C GLY A 53 1.47 2.50 -14.16
N SER A 54 0.15 2.67 -14.14
CA SER A 54 -0.57 3.45 -13.14
C SER A 54 -0.81 2.66 -11.84
N SER A 55 -1.78 3.10 -11.02
CA SER A 55 -2.26 2.34 -9.86
C SER A 55 -2.75 0.93 -10.20
N HIS A 56 -3.18 0.71 -11.45
CA HIS A 56 -3.56 -0.61 -11.93
C HIS A 56 -2.38 -1.57 -11.89
N ALA A 57 -1.20 -1.19 -12.38
CA ALA A 57 0.02 -2.00 -12.25
C ALA A 57 0.42 -2.17 -10.78
N GLU A 58 0.38 -1.08 -9.98
CA GLU A 58 0.74 -1.09 -8.57
C GLU A 58 -0.05 -2.13 -7.77
N MET A 59 -1.31 -2.37 -8.14
CA MET A 59 -2.24 -3.25 -7.40
C MET A 59 -2.51 -4.60 -8.07
N SER A 60 -1.95 -4.89 -9.25
CA SER A 60 -2.24 -6.13 -9.98
C SER A 60 -1.11 -7.15 -9.97
N TYR A 61 0.15 -6.73 -9.86
CA TYR A 61 1.28 -7.64 -10.03
C TYR A 61 2.07 -7.79 -8.74
N ILE A 62 2.16 -9.03 -8.23
CA ILE A 62 2.80 -9.39 -6.95
C ILE A 62 4.22 -9.90 -7.20
N PRO A 63 5.29 -9.07 -7.09
CA PRO A 63 6.66 -9.47 -7.42
C PRO A 63 7.12 -10.74 -6.70
N PHE A 64 6.74 -10.90 -5.44
CA PHE A 64 7.07 -12.08 -4.65
C PHE A 64 6.69 -13.40 -5.34
N TYR A 65 5.54 -13.43 -6.05
CA TYR A 65 5.11 -14.65 -6.78
C TYR A 65 6.02 -14.95 -7.97
N PHE A 66 6.37 -13.92 -8.74
CA PHE A 66 7.26 -14.07 -9.89
C PHE A 66 8.65 -14.48 -9.47
N ASP A 67 9.20 -13.85 -8.42
CA ASP A 67 10.52 -14.17 -7.90
C ASP A 67 10.63 -15.63 -7.49
N LYS A 68 9.66 -16.10 -6.73
CA LYS A 68 9.68 -17.48 -6.22
C LYS A 68 9.34 -18.51 -7.30
N SER A 69 8.34 -18.21 -8.15
CA SER A 69 7.88 -19.17 -9.17
C SER A 69 8.84 -19.33 -10.33
N LEU A 70 9.59 -18.28 -10.67
CA LEU A 70 10.47 -18.24 -11.85
C LEU A 70 11.95 -18.18 -11.49
N ASN A 71 12.28 -18.09 -10.19
CA ASN A 71 13.63 -17.87 -9.67
C ASN A 71 14.30 -16.66 -10.32
N ILE A 72 13.64 -15.52 -10.26
CA ILE A 72 14.07 -14.25 -10.83
C ILE A 72 14.01 -13.14 -9.78
N ASN A 73 14.49 -11.96 -10.14
CA ASN A 73 14.30 -10.75 -9.37
C ASN A 73 13.35 -9.81 -10.12
N SER A 74 12.17 -9.56 -9.58
CA SER A 74 11.18 -8.66 -10.16
C SER A 74 10.89 -7.46 -9.27
N HIS A 75 10.34 -6.37 -9.85
CA HIS A 75 9.95 -5.17 -9.13
C HIS A 75 8.77 -4.48 -9.78
N ASN A 76 7.85 -3.96 -8.95
CA ASN A 76 6.67 -3.22 -9.41
C ASN A 76 6.88 -1.72 -9.21
N PHE A 77 6.91 -0.97 -10.31
CA PHE A 77 6.99 0.49 -10.37
C PHE A 77 5.67 1.13 -10.83
N GLY A 78 4.55 0.46 -10.61
CA GLY A 78 3.25 1.09 -10.75
C GLY A 78 3.12 2.29 -9.81
N CYS A 79 2.55 3.40 -10.31
CA CYS A 79 2.36 4.62 -9.54
C CYS A 79 1.00 5.23 -9.84
N GLY A 80 0.23 5.55 -8.80
CA GLY A 80 -1.10 6.12 -8.95
C GLY A 80 -1.14 7.28 -9.94
N GLY A 81 -2.01 7.19 -10.96
CA GLY A 81 -2.19 8.22 -11.97
C GLY A 81 -1.01 8.42 -12.92
N GLN A 82 0.01 7.58 -12.90
CA GLN A 82 1.21 7.74 -13.74
C GLN A 82 0.87 7.69 -15.23
N ARG A 83 1.37 8.66 -15.97
CA ARG A 83 1.20 8.77 -17.42
C ARG A 83 2.37 8.16 -18.18
N LEU A 84 2.10 7.75 -19.40
CA LEU A 84 3.09 7.08 -20.26
C LEU A 84 4.35 7.92 -20.51
N LEU A 85 4.20 9.24 -20.66
CA LEU A 85 5.34 10.15 -20.81
C LEU A 85 6.29 10.08 -19.61
N LEU A 86 5.75 10.06 -18.37
CA LEU A 86 6.54 9.91 -17.15
C LEU A 86 7.16 8.52 -17.05
N THR A 87 6.37 7.50 -17.38
CA THR A 87 6.85 6.11 -17.44
C THR A 87 8.06 5.98 -18.35
N ASN A 88 8.05 6.60 -19.52
CA ASN A 88 9.17 6.57 -20.47
C ASN A 88 10.45 7.18 -19.89
N ILE A 89 10.33 8.36 -19.30
CA ILE A 89 11.50 9.05 -18.73
C ILE A 89 12.04 8.31 -17.51
N PHE A 90 11.15 7.76 -16.68
CA PHE A 90 11.53 6.94 -15.55
C PHE A 90 12.20 5.64 -15.99
N LEU A 91 11.67 4.97 -17.01
CA LEU A 91 12.25 3.78 -17.63
C LEU A 91 13.66 4.04 -18.16
N GLU A 92 13.87 5.14 -18.87
CA GLU A 92 15.21 5.54 -19.35
C GLU A 92 16.20 5.74 -18.20
N GLN A 93 15.73 6.19 -17.04
CA GLN A 93 16.55 6.30 -15.82
C GLN A 93 16.87 4.92 -15.22
N LEU A 94 15.86 4.05 -15.10
CA LEU A 94 16.02 2.71 -14.52
C LEU A 94 17.04 1.86 -15.30
N ILE A 95 16.97 1.89 -16.62
CA ILE A 95 17.81 1.03 -17.48
C ILE A 95 19.28 1.44 -17.48
N LYS A 96 19.62 2.64 -17.06
CA LYS A 96 21.03 3.04 -16.85
C LYS A 96 21.68 2.28 -15.72
N ASP A 97 20.90 1.91 -14.73
CA ASP A 97 21.35 1.25 -13.51
C ASP A 97 21.07 -0.27 -13.54
N SER A 98 20.11 -0.73 -14.35
CA SER A 98 19.68 -2.13 -14.36
C SER A 98 18.98 -2.48 -15.68
N LYS A 99 19.30 -3.62 -16.27
CA LYS A 99 18.76 -4.05 -17.56
C LYS A 99 17.87 -5.29 -17.40
N PRO A 100 16.54 -5.14 -17.30
CA PRO A 100 15.62 -6.27 -17.20
C PRO A 100 15.58 -7.07 -18.52
N LYS A 101 15.23 -8.33 -18.44
CA LYS A 101 14.93 -9.18 -19.62
C LYS A 101 13.56 -8.87 -20.19
N VAL A 102 12.58 -8.62 -19.30
CA VAL A 102 11.18 -8.40 -19.65
C VAL A 102 10.65 -7.17 -18.91
N ILE A 103 9.84 -6.39 -19.62
CA ILE A 103 9.02 -5.32 -19.04
C ILE A 103 7.55 -5.64 -19.33
N ILE A 104 6.73 -5.60 -18.27
CA ILE A 104 5.27 -5.59 -18.36
C ILE A 104 4.81 -4.15 -18.20
N LEU A 105 4.21 -3.60 -19.23
CA LEU A 105 3.65 -2.24 -19.22
C LEU A 105 2.13 -2.33 -19.20
N ASP A 106 1.54 -1.97 -18.07
CA ASP A 106 0.09 -1.90 -17.90
C ASP A 106 -0.45 -0.56 -18.38
N LEU A 107 -1.38 -0.62 -19.29
CA LEU A 107 -1.99 0.53 -19.94
C LEU A 107 -3.46 0.64 -19.53
N PHE A 108 -3.75 1.67 -18.77
CA PHE A 108 -5.08 2.02 -18.33
C PHE A 108 -5.66 3.12 -19.21
N TRP A 109 -6.87 2.90 -19.74
CA TRP A 109 -7.52 3.86 -20.64
C TRP A 109 -7.62 5.28 -20.07
N GLY A 110 -7.95 5.41 -18.77
CA GLY A 110 -8.05 6.70 -18.11
C GLY A 110 -6.73 7.49 -18.05
N SER A 111 -5.58 6.78 -17.93
CA SER A 111 -4.26 7.42 -18.02
C SER A 111 -3.86 7.77 -19.43
N PHE A 112 -4.52 7.18 -20.43
CA PHE A 112 -4.20 7.35 -21.85
C PHE A 112 -5.02 8.45 -22.51
N ASP A 113 -6.33 8.50 -22.22
CA ASP A 113 -7.30 9.32 -22.95
C ASP A 113 -7.94 10.46 -22.11
N TYR A 114 -7.77 10.46 -20.79
CA TYR A 114 -8.44 11.43 -19.91
C TYR A 114 -7.82 12.84 -19.99
N PRO A 115 -8.64 13.91 -19.94
CA PRO A 115 -8.13 15.28 -19.90
C PRO A 115 -7.42 15.59 -18.58
N ASP A 116 -6.43 16.50 -18.64
CA ASP A 116 -5.66 16.93 -17.48
C ASP A 116 -6.52 17.69 -16.46
N SER A 117 -6.87 17.06 -15.35
CA SER A 117 -7.35 17.77 -14.17
C SER A 117 -6.18 18.21 -13.28
N ASP A 118 -6.37 19.22 -12.45
CA ASP A 118 -5.34 19.66 -11.51
C ASP A 118 -5.00 18.57 -10.47
N LEU A 119 -5.98 17.73 -10.12
CA LEU A 119 -5.78 16.56 -9.27
C LEU A 119 -4.82 15.55 -9.92
N GLU A 120 -4.98 15.28 -11.20
CA GLU A 120 -4.13 14.36 -11.93
C GLU A 120 -2.70 14.89 -12.08
N LYS A 121 -2.54 16.19 -12.30
CA LYS A 121 -1.21 16.84 -12.28
C LYS A 121 -0.52 16.62 -10.95
N GLY A 122 -1.24 16.74 -9.83
CA GLY A 122 -0.71 16.45 -8.48
C GLY A 122 -0.16 15.03 -8.33
N LEU A 123 -0.84 14.02 -8.90
CA LEU A 123 -0.39 12.63 -8.87
C LEU A 123 0.95 12.42 -9.62
N GLN A 124 1.24 13.21 -10.66
CA GLN A 124 2.49 13.11 -11.41
C GLN A 124 3.72 13.52 -10.60
N LEU A 125 3.55 14.33 -9.54
CA LEU A 125 4.64 14.78 -8.67
C LEU A 125 5.37 13.62 -8.00
N ALA A 126 4.66 12.52 -7.68
CA ALA A 126 5.27 11.34 -7.10
C ALA A 126 6.38 10.76 -7.99
N THR A 127 6.16 10.70 -9.30
CA THR A 127 7.18 10.24 -10.26
C THR A 127 8.26 11.30 -10.49
N ILE A 128 7.87 12.58 -10.64
CA ILE A 128 8.82 13.68 -10.86
C ILE A 128 9.82 13.76 -9.71
N ASP A 129 9.38 13.61 -8.48
CA ASP A 129 10.25 13.65 -7.31
C ASP A 129 11.33 12.53 -7.32
N GLU A 130 11.07 11.40 -7.99
CA GLU A 130 12.03 10.28 -8.13
C GLU A 130 12.97 10.41 -9.34
N LEU A 131 12.69 11.32 -10.26
CA LEU A 131 13.58 11.54 -11.40
C LEU A 131 14.84 12.29 -10.96
N LYS A 132 16.00 11.82 -11.40
CA LYS A 132 17.28 12.53 -11.26
C LYS A 132 17.20 13.87 -11.98
N PHE A 133 17.82 14.91 -11.42
CA PHE A 133 17.86 16.24 -12.03
C PHE A 133 18.49 16.18 -13.43
N SER A 134 17.79 16.72 -14.43
CA SER A 134 18.22 16.70 -15.83
C SER A 134 17.41 17.68 -16.68
N LEU A 135 17.92 18.05 -17.83
CA LEU A 135 17.16 18.86 -18.80
C LEU A 135 15.83 18.20 -19.22
N LYS A 136 15.80 16.86 -19.31
CA LYS A 136 14.56 16.11 -19.57
C LYS A 136 13.54 16.31 -18.44
N LYS A 137 13.95 16.26 -17.16
CA LYS A 137 13.08 16.52 -16.02
C LYS A 137 12.52 17.94 -16.04
N ILE A 138 13.36 18.93 -16.37
CA ILE A 138 12.94 20.34 -16.47
C ILE A 138 11.90 20.51 -17.58
N LYS A 139 12.19 19.98 -18.77
CA LYS A 139 11.27 20.02 -19.91
C LYS A 139 9.93 19.36 -19.59
N LEU A 140 9.97 18.18 -18.95
CA LEU A 140 8.79 17.44 -18.53
C LEU A 140 7.93 18.22 -17.55
N ALA A 141 8.56 18.82 -16.52
CA ALA A 141 7.83 19.63 -15.55
C ALA A 141 7.14 20.83 -16.22
N TYR A 142 7.82 21.46 -17.20
CA TYR A 142 7.22 22.52 -17.99
C TYR A 142 6.03 22.04 -18.84
N GLU A 143 6.17 20.90 -19.51
CA GLU A 143 5.11 20.33 -20.38
C GLU A 143 3.85 19.96 -19.57
N ILE A 144 4.02 19.41 -18.36
CA ILE A 144 2.89 18.97 -17.53
C ILE A 144 2.26 20.14 -16.76
N PHE A 145 3.07 21.02 -16.16
CA PHE A 145 2.60 22.02 -15.20
C PHE A 145 2.55 23.44 -15.74
N GLY A 146 3.14 23.69 -16.91
CA GLY A 146 3.36 25.03 -17.44
C GLY A 146 4.43 25.81 -16.67
N PHE A 147 4.85 26.97 -17.21
CA PHE A 147 6.02 27.72 -16.71
C PHE A 147 5.94 28.06 -15.21
N LYS A 148 4.81 28.60 -14.77
CA LYS A 148 4.64 29.06 -13.38
C LYS A 148 4.74 27.91 -12.37
N ASN A 149 4.14 26.79 -12.65
CA ASN A 149 4.06 25.67 -11.72
C ASN A 149 5.22 24.68 -11.88
N ALA A 150 5.96 24.74 -12.99
CA ALA A 150 7.12 23.88 -13.22
C ALA A 150 8.19 24.05 -12.13
N ILE A 151 8.42 25.28 -11.69
CA ILE A 151 9.38 25.58 -10.62
C ILE A 151 8.97 24.88 -9.32
N LEU A 152 7.69 24.93 -8.96
CA LEU A 152 7.15 24.24 -7.77
C LEU A 152 7.21 22.72 -7.93
N ALA A 153 6.96 22.20 -9.13
CA ALA A 153 7.07 20.77 -9.42
C ALA A 153 8.51 20.27 -9.30
N LEU A 154 9.49 21.10 -9.67
CA LEU A 154 10.92 20.75 -9.63
C LEU A 154 11.54 20.87 -8.23
N SER A 155 10.98 21.71 -7.35
CA SER A 155 11.51 21.95 -6.02
C SER A 155 10.49 21.62 -4.92
N PRO A 156 10.61 20.46 -4.26
CA PRO A 156 9.85 20.14 -3.06
C PRO A 156 9.92 21.20 -1.96
N THR A 157 11.07 21.84 -1.78
CA THR A 157 11.29 22.92 -0.80
C THR A 157 10.36 24.10 -1.07
N LEU A 158 10.30 24.57 -2.31
CA LEU A 158 9.41 25.67 -2.70
C LEU A 158 7.94 25.26 -2.67
N ARG A 159 7.64 24.04 -3.11
CA ARG A 159 6.27 23.51 -3.13
C ARG A 159 5.67 23.38 -1.74
N ASN A 160 6.45 22.87 -0.77
CA ASN A 160 6.02 22.57 0.58
C ASN A 160 6.41 23.67 1.60
N HIS A 161 6.67 24.89 1.16
CA HIS A 161 7.17 25.97 2.02
C HIS A 161 6.22 26.31 3.18
N ASN A 162 4.91 26.16 3.02
CA ASN A 162 3.95 26.40 4.09
C ASN A 162 4.07 25.42 5.27
N ASP A 163 4.75 24.31 5.08
CA ASP A 163 4.90 23.23 6.06
C ASP A 163 6.32 23.19 6.68
N TRP A 164 7.12 24.22 6.45
CA TRP A 164 8.53 24.25 6.88
C TRP A 164 8.71 23.95 8.35
N PHE A 165 7.91 24.58 9.21
CA PHE A 165 8.02 24.38 10.64
C PHE A 165 7.81 22.90 11.01
N ASN A 166 6.75 22.28 10.50
CA ASN A 166 6.45 20.88 10.76
C ASN A 166 7.51 19.94 10.21
N ILE A 167 8.05 20.23 9.03
CA ILE A 167 9.08 19.39 8.40
C ILE A 167 10.42 19.51 9.13
N ILE A 168 10.79 20.70 9.60
CA ILE A 168 12.09 20.93 10.24
C ILE A 168 12.08 20.50 11.71
N PHE A 169 11.04 20.86 12.46
CA PHE A 169 11.02 20.74 13.92
C PHE A 169 10.20 19.56 14.44
N ASN A 170 9.14 19.15 13.74
CA ASN A 170 8.24 18.12 14.23
C ASN A 170 8.52 16.72 13.62
N ASN A 171 9.65 16.53 12.93
CA ASN A 171 9.96 15.29 12.20
C ASN A 171 8.70 14.76 11.50
N LYS A 172 8.34 15.37 10.36
CA LYS A 172 7.17 14.96 9.57
C LYS A 172 7.12 13.43 9.57
N LYS A 173 6.10 12.85 10.22
CA LYS A 173 5.95 11.39 10.24
C LYS A 173 5.91 10.92 8.80
N HIS A 174 6.95 10.23 8.37
CA HIS A 174 6.97 9.62 7.05
C HIS A 174 5.72 8.74 6.93
N LEU A 175 4.94 8.93 5.86
CA LEU A 175 3.84 8.03 5.57
C LEU A 175 4.43 6.62 5.53
N LYS A 176 3.92 5.71 6.37
CA LYS A 176 4.35 4.32 6.31
C LYS A 176 4.02 3.76 4.93
N SER A 177 4.98 3.05 4.37
CA SER A 177 4.73 2.33 3.12
C SER A 177 3.56 1.37 3.28
N LYS A 178 2.61 1.45 2.36
CA LYS A 178 1.51 0.47 2.23
C LYS A 178 1.90 -0.66 1.27
N LEU A 179 3.18 -0.77 0.94
CA LEU A 179 3.68 -1.79 0.02
C LEU A 179 3.83 -3.12 0.75
N TRP A 180 3.40 -4.18 0.11
CA TRP A 180 3.50 -5.55 0.61
C TRP A 180 4.73 -6.29 0.10
N SER A 181 5.14 -6.01 -1.13
CA SER A 181 6.28 -6.66 -1.78
C SER A 181 6.80 -5.79 -2.90
N LYS A 182 8.06 -5.38 -2.84
CA LYS A 182 8.81 -4.75 -3.94
C LYS A 182 7.96 -3.82 -4.85
N GLY A 183 7.26 -2.86 -4.26
CA GLY A 183 6.40 -1.91 -4.99
C GLY A 183 4.94 -2.32 -5.18
N PHE A 184 4.56 -3.55 -4.89
CA PHE A 184 3.16 -3.98 -4.91
C PHE A 184 2.38 -3.43 -3.70
N ARG A 185 1.20 -2.85 -3.94
CA ARG A 185 0.28 -2.35 -2.93
C ARG A 185 -0.96 -3.24 -2.85
N GLY A 186 -0.94 -4.21 -1.94
CA GLY A 186 -2.08 -5.08 -1.68
C GLY A 186 -3.10 -4.48 -0.71
N THR A 187 -4.32 -4.97 -0.75
CA THR A 187 -5.36 -4.76 0.24
C THR A 187 -6.35 -5.91 0.18
N PHE A 188 -6.94 -6.25 1.34
CA PHE A 188 -8.07 -7.20 1.40
C PHE A 188 -9.43 -6.49 1.31
N ASP A 189 -9.44 -5.17 1.14
CA ASP A 189 -10.70 -4.45 0.98
C ASP A 189 -11.49 -5.07 -0.17
N GLU A 190 -12.74 -5.37 0.09
CA GLU A 190 -13.70 -5.77 -0.94
C GLU A 190 -14.50 -4.55 -1.37
N LEU A 191 -14.92 -4.57 -2.63
CA LEU A 191 -15.82 -3.56 -3.16
C LEU A 191 -17.07 -3.45 -2.28
N PRO A 192 -17.41 -2.25 -1.76
CA PRO A 192 -18.61 -2.06 -0.96
C PRO A 192 -19.85 -2.47 -1.75
N THR A 193 -20.84 -3.03 -1.07
CA THR A 193 -22.17 -3.23 -1.65
C THR A 193 -22.80 -1.87 -1.93
N PHE A 194 -23.14 -1.61 -3.20
CA PHE A 194 -23.75 -0.34 -3.58
C PHE A 194 -25.15 -0.21 -3.02
N THR A 195 -25.47 0.96 -2.54
CA THR A 195 -26.85 1.38 -2.34
C THR A 195 -27.54 1.54 -3.71
N ILE A 196 -28.86 1.42 -3.74
CA ILE A 196 -29.67 1.64 -4.96
C ILE A 196 -29.39 3.03 -5.56
N LYS A 197 -29.16 4.03 -4.71
CA LYS A 197 -28.82 5.39 -5.16
C LYS A 197 -27.47 5.43 -5.89
N GLU A 198 -26.44 4.81 -5.33
CA GLU A 198 -25.09 4.74 -5.97
C GLU A 198 -25.12 3.98 -7.28
N LEU A 199 -25.93 2.91 -7.39
CA LEU A 199 -26.12 2.18 -8.64
C LEU A 199 -26.83 3.05 -9.70
N ASN A 200 -27.85 3.84 -9.29
CA ASN A 200 -28.53 4.76 -10.19
C ASN A 200 -27.61 5.90 -10.64
N ASP A 201 -26.85 6.49 -9.73
CA ASP A 201 -25.88 7.55 -10.05
C ASP A 201 -24.79 7.03 -11.01
N LEU A 202 -24.36 5.77 -10.85
CA LEU A 202 -23.42 5.11 -11.74
C LEU A 202 -24.04 4.89 -13.13
N ASN A 203 -25.27 4.39 -13.20
CA ASN A 203 -26.00 4.18 -14.44
C ASN A 203 -26.23 5.50 -15.19
N ASN A 204 -26.62 6.56 -14.49
CA ASN A 204 -26.78 7.90 -15.07
C ASN A 204 -25.47 8.43 -15.67
N LYS A 205 -24.33 8.22 -14.99
CA LYS A 205 -23.01 8.55 -15.55
C LYS A 205 -22.70 7.72 -16.79
N ILE A 206 -23.05 6.43 -16.80
CA ILE A 206 -22.88 5.56 -17.97
C ILE A 206 -23.72 6.08 -19.15
N GLU A 207 -24.97 6.46 -18.92
CA GLU A 207 -25.85 7.03 -19.95
C GLU A 207 -25.34 8.39 -20.46
N GLU A 208 -24.83 9.25 -19.58
CA GLU A 208 -24.22 10.54 -20.00
C GLU A 208 -23.00 10.30 -20.90
N PHE A 209 -22.15 9.32 -20.56
CA PHE A 209 -21.01 8.95 -21.40
C PHE A 209 -21.43 8.35 -22.75
N THR A 210 -22.47 7.52 -22.76
CA THR A 210 -22.97 6.87 -23.99
C THR A 210 -23.71 7.82 -24.90
N SER A 211 -24.44 8.80 -24.34
CA SER A 211 -25.26 9.77 -25.09
C SER A 211 -24.44 10.92 -25.66
N ASN A 212 -23.25 11.22 -25.13
CA ASN A 212 -22.41 12.33 -25.61
C ASN A 212 -20.93 11.93 -25.77
N PRO A 213 -20.61 10.98 -26.69
CA PRO A 213 -19.24 10.47 -26.88
C PRO A 213 -18.25 11.57 -27.31
N ASN A 214 -18.75 12.67 -27.92
CA ASN A 214 -17.89 13.78 -28.36
C ASN A 214 -17.43 14.70 -27.22
N LYS A 215 -18.15 14.73 -26.08
CA LYS A 215 -17.74 15.51 -24.90
C LYS A 215 -16.43 14.98 -24.29
N HIS A 216 -16.12 13.74 -24.56
CA HIS A 216 -14.95 13.02 -24.08
C HIS A 216 -14.07 12.48 -25.23
N ASN A 217 -14.13 13.14 -26.42
CA ASN A 217 -13.34 12.70 -27.57
C ASN A 217 -11.84 12.86 -27.25
N PRO A 218 -11.07 11.78 -27.16
CA PRO A 218 -9.65 11.79 -26.82
C PRO A 218 -8.75 12.36 -27.92
N GLY A 219 -9.24 12.51 -29.14
CA GLY A 219 -8.63 13.07 -30.34
C GLY A 219 -7.11 13.18 -30.36
N HIS A 220 -6.59 14.35 -30.00
CA HIS A 220 -5.16 14.65 -30.03
C HIS A 220 -4.32 13.92 -28.95
N LYS A 221 -4.89 13.56 -27.81
CA LYS A 221 -4.15 12.92 -26.72
C LYS A 221 -3.89 11.44 -26.98
N SER A 222 -4.82 10.77 -27.63
CA SER A 222 -4.65 9.37 -28.03
C SER A 222 -3.48 9.22 -29.01
N GLU A 223 -3.39 10.07 -30.03
CA GLU A 223 -2.27 10.08 -30.98
C GLU A 223 -0.93 10.35 -30.30
N PHE A 224 -0.91 11.35 -29.38
CA PHE A 224 0.29 11.66 -28.61
C PHE A 224 0.73 10.45 -27.76
N ASN A 225 -0.19 9.81 -27.06
CA ASN A 225 0.13 8.67 -26.21
C ASN A 225 0.53 7.43 -27.03
N PHE A 226 -0.05 7.17 -28.20
CA PHE A 226 0.43 6.12 -29.11
C PHE A 226 1.83 6.44 -29.65
N SER A 227 2.15 7.72 -29.88
CA SER A 227 3.50 8.15 -30.21
C SER A 227 4.48 7.86 -29.06
N GLU A 228 4.10 8.17 -27.81
CA GLU A 228 4.91 7.86 -26.63
C GLU A 228 5.06 6.34 -26.42
N LEU A 229 4.01 5.55 -26.65
CA LEU A 229 4.08 4.09 -26.62
C LEU A 229 5.05 3.55 -27.67
N ASN A 230 5.03 4.12 -28.88
CA ASN A 230 5.98 3.75 -29.92
C ASN A 230 7.45 4.08 -29.54
N LYS A 231 7.68 5.17 -28.79
CA LYS A 231 9.01 5.47 -28.23
C LYS A 231 9.44 4.43 -27.21
N THR A 232 8.51 4.00 -26.31
CA THR A 232 8.78 2.91 -25.34
C THR A 232 9.18 1.62 -26.06
N ILE A 233 8.45 1.26 -27.11
CA ILE A 233 8.71 0.06 -27.92
C ILE A 233 10.12 0.11 -28.51
N LYS A 234 10.43 1.17 -29.26
CA LYS A 234 11.74 1.36 -29.88
C LYS A 234 12.87 1.40 -28.85
N PHE A 235 12.60 1.96 -27.67
CA PHE A 235 13.57 1.98 -26.59
C PHE A 235 13.85 0.57 -26.03
N CYS A 236 12.81 -0.23 -25.82
CA CYS A 236 12.96 -1.62 -25.39
C CYS A 236 13.69 -2.46 -26.44
N GLU A 237 13.30 -2.36 -27.70
CA GLU A 237 13.95 -3.04 -28.83
C GLU A 237 15.45 -2.70 -28.90
N LYS A 238 15.80 -1.40 -28.88
CA LYS A 238 17.20 -0.93 -28.90
C LYS A 238 18.03 -1.51 -27.76
N ASN A 239 17.42 -1.75 -26.60
CA ASN A 239 18.08 -2.28 -25.42
C ASN A 239 18.01 -3.81 -25.32
N GLY A 240 17.37 -4.50 -26.27
CA GLY A 240 17.18 -5.96 -26.25
C GLY A 240 16.29 -6.43 -25.11
N ILE A 241 15.29 -5.63 -24.75
CA ILE A 241 14.34 -5.89 -23.67
C ILE A 241 13.01 -6.31 -24.31
N LYS A 242 12.46 -7.45 -23.87
CA LYS A 242 11.13 -7.86 -24.31
C LYS A 242 10.07 -6.99 -23.61
N LEU A 243 9.24 -6.32 -24.38
CA LEU A 243 8.07 -5.59 -23.89
C LEU A 243 6.81 -6.42 -24.09
N ILE A 244 5.99 -6.50 -23.05
CA ILE A 244 4.64 -7.07 -23.07
C ILE A 244 3.68 -6.00 -22.56
N LEU A 245 2.65 -5.73 -23.32
CA LEU A 245 1.58 -4.83 -22.93
C LEU A 245 0.49 -5.58 -22.20
N THR A 246 -0.05 -4.97 -21.17
CA THR A 246 -1.19 -5.50 -20.44
C THR A 246 -2.23 -4.43 -20.20
N SER A 247 -3.44 -4.84 -19.85
CA SER A 247 -4.47 -3.96 -19.32
C SER A 247 -5.19 -4.69 -18.19
N SER A 248 -4.96 -4.26 -16.97
CA SER A 248 -5.61 -4.80 -15.77
C SER A 248 -7.11 -4.56 -15.81
N PRO A 249 -7.95 -5.48 -15.28
CA PRO A 249 -9.38 -5.38 -15.41
C PRO A 249 -9.98 -4.34 -14.46
N ASP A 250 -11.03 -3.67 -14.94
CA ASP A 250 -11.96 -2.85 -14.16
C ASP A 250 -13.33 -3.52 -14.11
N LEU A 251 -14.16 -3.20 -13.13
CA LEU A 251 -15.46 -3.87 -13.00
C LEU A 251 -16.45 -3.51 -14.10
N LYS A 252 -16.64 -2.31 -14.48
CA LYS A 252 -17.70 -1.93 -15.45
C LYS A 252 -17.21 -1.05 -16.60
N VAL A 253 -15.96 -0.68 -16.58
CA VAL A 253 -15.43 0.29 -17.53
C VAL A 253 -15.38 -0.27 -18.96
N TYR A 254 -15.30 -1.59 -19.10
CA TYR A 254 -15.31 -2.23 -20.42
C TYR A 254 -16.60 -1.97 -21.21
N ASP A 255 -17.73 -1.74 -20.52
CA ASP A 255 -19.01 -1.40 -21.15
C ASP A 255 -19.08 0.05 -21.64
N TYR A 256 -18.12 0.91 -21.25
CA TYR A 256 -18.05 2.26 -21.75
C TYR A 256 -17.52 2.29 -23.20
N PRO A 257 -18.17 2.99 -24.13
CA PRO A 257 -17.73 3.06 -25.53
C PRO A 257 -16.29 3.52 -25.70
N ILE A 258 -15.83 4.45 -24.86
CA ILE A 258 -14.46 5.02 -24.92
C ILE A 258 -13.42 3.95 -24.54
N SER A 259 -13.60 3.26 -23.43
CA SER A 259 -12.66 2.23 -22.98
C SER A 259 -12.58 1.06 -23.94
N LYS A 260 -13.73 0.63 -24.48
CA LYS A 260 -13.80 -0.43 -25.49
C LYS A 260 -13.04 -0.05 -26.76
N ASN A 261 -13.25 1.15 -27.28
CA ASN A 261 -12.55 1.64 -28.47
C ASN A 261 -11.04 1.76 -28.22
N PHE A 262 -10.63 2.23 -27.05
CA PHE A 262 -9.23 2.25 -26.65
C PHE A 262 -8.60 0.87 -26.68
N TYR A 263 -9.23 -0.14 -26.10
CA TYR A 263 -8.66 -1.50 -26.08
C TYR A 263 -8.64 -2.16 -27.46
N ILE A 264 -9.59 -1.83 -28.34
CA ILE A 264 -9.55 -2.26 -29.74
C ILE A 264 -8.35 -1.61 -30.44
N ALA A 265 -8.21 -0.28 -30.33
CA ALA A 265 -7.09 0.45 -30.92
C ALA A 265 -5.74 -0.04 -30.40
N LEU A 266 -5.62 -0.30 -29.10
CA LEU A 266 -4.41 -0.84 -28.48
C LEU A 266 -4.07 -2.24 -29.00
N LYS A 267 -5.08 -3.11 -29.18
CA LYS A 267 -4.91 -4.44 -29.77
C LYS A 267 -4.40 -4.37 -31.20
N ASP A 268 -4.99 -3.49 -32.02
CA ASP A 268 -4.60 -3.32 -33.42
C ASP A 268 -3.19 -2.71 -33.53
N PHE A 269 -2.91 -1.73 -32.69
CA PHE A 269 -1.57 -1.14 -32.58
C PHE A 269 -0.53 -2.18 -32.17
N SER A 270 -0.79 -2.98 -31.14
CA SER A 270 0.13 -4.01 -30.68
C SER A 270 0.41 -5.08 -31.75
N LYS A 271 -0.62 -5.50 -32.51
CA LYS A 271 -0.47 -6.38 -33.66
C LYS A 271 0.41 -5.76 -34.74
N SER A 272 0.19 -4.48 -35.08
CA SER A 272 0.98 -3.76 -36.09
C SER A 272 2.47 -3.65 -35.73
N LYS A 273 2.78 -3.74 -34.43
CA LYS A 273 4.15 -3.68 -33.89
C LYS A 273 4.72 -5.05 -33.51
N ASN A 274 3.99 -6.11 -33.72
CA ASN A 274 4.35 -7.48 -33.32
C ASN A 274 4.72 -7.59 -31.83
N ILE A 275 3.89 -6.96 -30.96
CA ILE A 275 4.07 -6.94 -29.51
C ILE A 275 2.92 -7.69 -28.85
N ASP A 276 3.25 -8.49 -27.82
CA ASP A 276 2.26 -9.18 -27.04
C ASP A 276 1.38 -8.21 -26.27
N PHE A 277 0.07 -8.38 -26.35
CA PHE A 277 -0.90 -7.64 -25.57
C PHE A 277 -1.89 -8.58 -24.89
N ILE A 278 -1.94 -8.49 -23.55
CA ILE A 278 -2.86 -9.26 -22.71
C ILE A 278 -3.91 -8.31 -22.15
N ASN A 279 -5.12 -8.40 -22.68
CA ASN A 279 -6.27 -7.65 -22.16
C ASN A 279 -7.00 -8.51 -21.12
N PHE A 280 -6.81 -8.23 -19.85
CA PHE A 280 -7.43 -8.97 -18.74
C PHE A 280 -8.94 -8.75 -18.64
N HIS A 281 -9.49 -7.68 -19.21
CA HIS A 281 -10.95 -7.50 -19.30
C HIS A 281 -11.59 -8.62 -20.12
N LEU A 282 -10.94 -9.10 -21.19
CA LEU A 282 -11.43 -10.21 -22.00
C LEU A 282 -11.25 -11.58 -21.32
N LEU A 283 -10.42 -11.64 -20.29
CA LEU A 283 -10.12 -12.85 -19.52
C LEU A 283 -10.94 -12.97 -18.23
N PHE A 284 -11.85 -12.03 -17.98
CA PHE A 284 -12.62 -11.92 -16.74
C PHE A 284 -13.27 -13.25 -16.34
N ASN A 285 -14.00 -13.88 -17.26
CA ASN A 285 -14.64 -15.18 -17.03
C ASN A 285 -13.63 -16.32 -16.89
N LYS A 286 -12.58 -16.34 -17.72
CA LYS A 286 -11.53 -17.36 -17.67
C LYS A 286 -10.81 -17.36 -16.33
N LEU A 287 -10.58 -16.18 -15.75
CA LEU A 287 -9.94 -15.98 -14.47
C LEU A 287 -10.92 -16.11 -13.29
N LYS A 288 -12.23 -16.31 -13.59
CA LYS A 288 -13.29 -16.36 -12.57
C LYS A 288 -13.25 -15.14 -11.64
N LEU A 289 -13.06 -13.95 -12.23
CA LEU A 289 -13.12 -12.71 -11.48
C LEU A 289 -14.56 -12.41 -11.08
N THR A 290 -14.73 -11.84 -9.90
CA THR A 290 -16.00 -11.44 -9.31
C THR A 290 -15.85 -10.09 -8.63
N ASN A 291 -16.92 -9.48 -8.17
CA ASN A 291 -16.86 -8.22 -7.40
C ASN A 291 -15.97 -8.34 -6.13
N LYS A 292 -15.84 -9.55 -5.58
CA LYS A 292 -14.99 -9.83 -4.41
C LYS A 292 -13.48 -9.75 -4.70
N ASP A 293 -13.09 -9.72 -5.96
CA ASP A 293 -11.71 -9.62 -6.39
C ASP A 293 -11.25 -8.16 -6.53
N PHE A 294 -12.15 -7.20 -6.26
CA PHE A 294 -11.90 -5.78 -6.41
C PHE A 294 -12.01 -5.05 -5.08
N ARG A 295 -11.15 -4.08 -4.88
CA ARG A 295 -11.18 -3.12 -3.79
C ARG A 295 -12.20 -2.00 -4.04
N ASP A 296 -12.21 -1.51 -5.26
CA ASP A 296 -13.07 -0.47 -5.79
C ASP A 296 -13.34 -0.75 -7.28
N HIS A 297 -13.99 0.16 -8.00
CA HIS A 297 -14.39 -0.09 -9.40
C HIS A 297 -13.24 -0.33 -10.36
N GLY A 298 -12.09 0.30 -10.11
CA GLY A 298 -10.94 0.31 -11.02
C GLY A 298 -9.74 -0.49 -10.51
N HIS A 299 -9.76 -0.98 -9.27
CA HIS A 299 -8.58 -1.60 -8.69
C HIS A 299 -8.87 -2.98 -8.12
N LEU A 300 -7.99 -3.91 -8.42
CA LEU A 300 -8.00 -5.23 -7.80
C LEU A 300 -7.64 -5.14 -6.31
N ASN A 301 -8.22 -6.03 -5.53
CA ASN A 301 -7.72 -6.37 -4.21
C ASN A 301 -6.68 -7.50 -4.32
N LEU A 302 -6.19 -7.97 -3.17
CA LEU A 302 -5.16 -9.01 -3.14
C LEU A 302 -5.60 -10.32 -3.80
N ILE A 303 -6.89 -10.69 -3.70
CA ILE A 303 -7.44 -11.92 -4.30
C ILE A 303 -7.46 -11.81 -5.82
N GLY A 304 -7.86 -10.66 -6.35
CA GLY A 304 -7.82 -10.38 -7.78
C GLY A 304 -6.39 -10.34 -8.32
N ALA A 305 -5.49 -9.66 -7.61
CA ALA A 305 -4.07 -9.59 -7.96
C ALA A 305 -3.39 -10.98 -7.99
N ASP A 306 -3.77 -11.87 -7.07
CA ASP A 306 -3.34 -13.26 -7.05
C ASP A 306 -3.69 -13.99 -8.35
N LYS A 307 -4.94 -13.87 -8.81
CA LYS A 307 -5.41 -14.50 -10.06
C LYS A 307 -4.66 -13.98 -11.29
N ILE A 308 -4.48 -12.66 -11.36
CA ILE A 308 -3.75 -11.99 -12.46
C ILE A 308 -2.27 -12.40 -12.46
N SER A 309 -1.59 -12.33 -11.32
CA SER A 309 -0.18 -12.70 -11.21
C SER A 309 0.04 -14.17 -11.55
N THR A 310 -0.82 -15.07 -11.10
CA THR A 310 -0.75 -16.52 -11.42
C THR A 310 -0.93 -16.76 -12.93
N TYR A 311 -1.88 -16.09 -13.56
CA TYR A 311 -2.07 -16.20 -15.00
C TYR A 311 -0.83 -15.72 -15.76
N LEU A 312 -0.28 -14.58 -15.36
CA LEU A 312 0.88 -13.98 -16.04
C LEU A 312 2.15 -14.84 -15.86
N ILE A 313 2.36 -15.47 -14.70
CA ILE A 313 3.44 -16.44 -14.50
C ILE A 313 3.31 -17.59 -15.51
N ASN A 314 2.13 -18.17 -15.65
CA ASN A 314 1.88 -19.25 -16.61
C ASN A 314 2.10 -18.76 -18.05
N TYR A 315 1.67 -17.55 -18.39
CA TYR A 315 1.91 -16.96 -19.70
C TYR A 315 3.40 -16.81 -20.01
N LEU A 316 4.19 -16.26 -19.06
CA LEU A 316 5.62 -16.06 -19.21
C LEU A 316 6.39 -17.38 -19.37
N THR A 317 5.95 -18.43 -18.69
CA THR A 317 6.57 -19.77 -18.82
C THR A 317 6.19 -20.49 -20.11
N THR A 318 4.92 -20.46 -20.50
CA THR A 318 4.44 -21.08 -21.73
C THR A 318 5.07 -20.45 -22.97
N ASN A 319 5.35 -19.15 -22.95
CA ASN A 319 6.01 -18.45 -24.05
C ASN A 319 7.54 -18.41 -23.92
N ASN A 320 8.13 -19.20 -23.01
CA ASN A 320 9.57 -19.34 -22.82
C ASN A 320 10.34 -18.06 -22.45
N TYR A 321 9.66 -17.04 -21.87
CA TYR A 321 10.36 -15.85 -21.37
C TYR A 321 11.16 -16.15 -20.12
N PHE A 322 10.63 -17.01 -19.26
CA PHE A 322 11.30 -17.53 -18.07
C PHE A 322 10.99 -19.02 -17.91
N LYS A 323 11.87 -19.73 -17.21
CA LYS A 323 11.64 -21.13 -16.83
C LYS A 323 10.89 -21.19 -15.51
N LYS A 324 9.89 -22.06 -15.42
CA LYS A 324 9.20 -22.31 -14.15
C LYS A 324 10.13 -23.09 -13.22
N SER A 325 10.30 -22.61 -12.00
CA SER A 325 11.21 -23.22 -11.01
C SER A 325 10.49 -24.01 -9.93
N ILE A 326 9.17 -23.85 -9.78
CA ILE A 326 8.36 -24.53 -8.76
C ILE A 326 7.14 -25.21 -9.37
N SER A 327 6.65 -26.27 -8.70
CA SER A 327 5.41 -26.96 -9.07
C SER A 327 4.16 -26.13 -8.75
N GLU A 328 2.99 -26.53 -9.25
CA GLU A 328 1.72 -25.89 -8.91
C GLU A 328 1.36 -26.04 -7.42
N ILE A 329 1.74 -27.18 -6.81
CA ILE A 329 1.53 -27.43 -5.38
C ILE A 329 2.38 -26.46 -4.57
N ASP A 330 3.65 -26.26 -4.97
CA ASP A 330 4.54 -25.31 -4.31
C ASP A 330 4.07 -23.88 -4.50
N LEU A 331 3.52 -23.54 -5.66
CA LEU A 331 2.94 -22.22 -5.91
C LEU A 331 1.75 -21.96 -4.98
N LYS A 332 0.88 -22.95 -4.79
CA LYS A 332 -0.24 -22.85 -3.85
C LYS A 332 0.26 -22.63 -2.41
N LEU A 333 1.24 -23.43 -1.98
CA LEU A 333 1.84 -23.27 -0.65
C LEU A 333 2.52 -21.91 -0.48
N LEU A 334 3.14 -21.41 -1.55
CA LEU A 334 3.76 -20.09 -1.58
C LEU A 334 2.71 -18.97 -1.43
N ARG A 335 1.59 -19.09 -2.13
CA ARG A 335 0.46 -18.17 -2.00
C ARG A 335 -0.09 -18.18 -0.58
N ASP A 336 -0.33 -19.36 -0.01
CA ASP A 336 -0.78 -19.50 1.37
C ASP A 336 0.23 -18.86 2.36
N LYS A 337 1.52 -19.03 2.14
CA LYS A 337 2.57 -18.37 2.94
C LYS A 337 2.57 -16.85 2.76
N PHE A 338 2.40 -16.35 1.55
CA PHE A 338 2.36 -14.92 1.27
C PHE A 338 1.14 -14.28 1.94
N PHE A 339 -0.03 -14.90 1.81
CA PHE A 339 -1.23 -14.47 2.50
C PHE A 339 -1.06 -14.55 4.02
N ASN A 340 -0.55 -15.66 4.56
CA ASN A 340 -0.32 -15.83 5.99
C ASN A 340 0.78 -14.89 6.53
N PHE A 341 1.84 -14.62 5.76
CA PHE A 341 2.90 -13.69 6.16
C PHE A 341 2.38 -12.25 6.25
N ASN A 342 1.50 -11.88 5.34
CA ASN A 342 0.86 -10.57 5.33
C ASN A 342 -0.42 -10.56 6.18
N ASP A 343 -1.02 -11.72 6.50
CA ASP A 343 -2.02 -11.93 7.55
C ASP A 343 -1.42 -11.92 8.97
N LYS A 344 -0.12 -12.17 9.14
CA LYS A 344 0.61 -11.74 10.32
C LYS A 344 0.73 -10.23 10.25
N TYR A 345 -0.39 -9.59 10.51
CA TYR A 345 -0.44 -8.15 10.60
C TYR A 345 0.67 -7.72 11.53
N GLN A 346 1.56 -6.88 11.05
CA GLN A 346 2.52 -6.20 11.89
C GLN A 346 1.78 -5.21 12.78
N ILE A 347 0.94 -5.74 13.67
CA ILE A 347 0.37 -4.99 14.78
C ILE A 347 1.39 -4.84 15.92
N SER A 348 2.54 -5.47 15.80
CA SER A 348 3.65 -5.38 16.74
C SER A 348 4.23 -3.98 16.90
N ASP A 349 4.13 -3.12 15.88
CA ASP A 349 4.56 -1.74 15.98
C ASP A 349 3.46 -0.86 16.55
N LEU A 350 3.51 -0.61 17.85
CA LEU A 350 2.56 0.25 18.56
C LEU A 350 2.57 1.72 18.09
N ASN A 351 3.53 2.14 17.28
CA ASN A 351 3.49 3.47 16.64
C ASN A 351 2.34 3.60 15.62
N ASP A 352 1.77 2.46 15.16
CA ASP A 352 0.61 2.42 14.26
C ASP A 352 -0.73 2.47 15.00
N TRP A 353 -0.70 2.40 16.31
CA TRP A 353 -1.89 2.38 17.12
C TRP A 353 -2.27 3.80 17.55
N THR A 354 -3.55 4.07 17.59
CA THR A 354 -4.08 5.33 18.10
C THR A 354 -4.26 5.21 19.62
N PRO A 355 -3.57 6.03 20.41
CA PRO A 355 -3.80 6.09 21.85
C PRO A 355 -5.06 6.90 22.15
N VAL A 356 -5.91 6.36 23.03
CA VAL A 356 -7.07 7.03 23.59
C VAL A 356 -6.83 7.13 25.09
N ASN A 357 -6.68 8.33 25.62
CA ASN A 357 -6.37 8.60 27.03
C ASN A 357 -5.21 7.73 27.58
N THR A 358 -4.22 7.46 26.74
CA THR A 358 -3.13 6.51 27.01
C THR A 358 -1.79 7.08 26.57
N THR A 359 -0.79 6.99 27.43
CA THR A 359 0.61 7.32 27.11
C THR A 359 1.39 6.04 26.84
N VAL A 360 2.20 6.08 25.78
CA VAL A 360 3.08 4.98 25.36
C VAL A 360 4.52 5.46 25.42
N LYS A 361 5.37 4.77 26.21
CA LYS A 361 6.81 5.08 26.31
C LYS A 361 7.64 3.85 26.01
N LYS A 362 8.65 3.99 25.17
CA LYS A 362 9.67 2.96 24.94
C LYS A 362 10.73 3.02 26.03
N ILE A 363 11.04 1.86 26.60
CA ILE A 363 12.05 1.69 27.65
C ILE A 363 13.02 0.61 27.20
N ILE A 364 14.30 0.95 27.14
CA ILE A 364 15.36 0.00 26.79
C ILE A 364 16.03 -0.49 28.06
N ILE A 365 15.86 -1.77 28.37
CA ILE A 365 16.58 -2.42 29.47
C ILE A 365 17.91 -2.96 28.92
N ARG A 366 18.99 -2.19 29.09
CA ARG A 366 20.32 -2.52 28.54
C ARG A 366 20.89 -3.82 29.06
N SER A 367 20.66 -4.16 30.34
CA SER A 367 21.10 -5.40 30.96
C SER A 367 20.49 -6.66 30.37
N GLU A 368 19.25 -6.58 29.88
CA GLU A 368 18.50 -7.72 29.33
C GLU A 368 18.46 -7.72 27.80
N LYS A 369 19.01 -6.71 27.12
CA LYS A 369 18.89 -6.46 25.67
C LYS A 369 17.42 -6.50 25.19
N LYS A 370 16.49 -6.10 26.06
CA LYS A 370 15.05 -6.07 25.79
C LYS A 370 14.56 -4.65 25.64
N GLU A 371 13.69 -4.43 24.65
CA GLU A 371 12.92 -3.20 24.50
C GLU A 371 11.51 -3.42 25.03
N LEU A 372 11.13 -2.64 26.03
CA LEU A 372 9.80 -2.67 26.63
C LEU A 372 9.00 -1.45 26.20
N ILE A 373 7.70 -1.63 26.16
CA ILE A 373 6.73 -0.56 25.95
C ILE A 373 5.91 -0.43 27.22
N GLN A 374 6.04 0.70 27.90
CA GLN A 374 5.16 1.06 29.01
C GLN A 374 3.89 1.69 28.44
N ILE A 375 2.76 1.20 28.88
CA ILE A 375 1.44 1.73 28.57
C ILE A 375 0.84 2.23 29.88
N SER A 376 0.48 3.51 29.92
CA SER A 376 -0.05 4.17 31.10
C SER A 376 -1.34 4.90 30.79
N ARG A 377 -2.33 4.81 31.67
CA ARG A 377 -3.55 5.60 31.65
C ARG A 377 -3.23 7.06 31.98
N ASN A 378 -3.79 8.02 31.26
CA ASN A 378 -3.57 9.44 31.49
C ASN A 378 -4.58 10.06 32.46
N ASN A 379 -5.84 9.64 32.36
CA ASN A 379 -6.95 10.15 33.17
C ASN A 379 -7.81 8.98 33.65
N ASP A 380 -8.13 8.95 34.94
CA ASP A 380 -8.89 7.86 35.55
C ASP A 380 -10.39 7.94 35.26
N ASP A 381 -10.89 9.13 34.92
CA ASP A 381 -12.32 9.37 34.65
C ASP A 381 -12.78 9.05 33.24
N GLU A 382 -11.87 8.64 32.36
CA GLU A 382 -12.15 8.37 30.96
C GLU A 382 -11.74 6.94 30.55
N ASN A 383 -12.31 6.44 29.46
CA ASN A 383 -11.86 5.19 28.86
C ASN A 383 -10.41 5.29 28.39
N SER A 384 -9.62 4.25 28.59
CA SER A 384 -8.20 4.24 28.25
C SER A 384 -7.80 2.97 27.52
N TYR A 385 -7.28 3.10 26.32
CA TYR A 385 -6.82 1.99 25.49
C TYR A 385 -5.94 2.44 24.33
N LEU A 386 -5.24 1.50 23.74
CA LEU A 386 -4.64 1.61 22.41
C LEU A 386 -5.52 0.87 21.41
N ILE A 387 -5.78 1.46 20.26
CA ILE A 387 -6.56 0.83 19.21
C ILE A 387 -5.74 0.72 17.91
N SER A 388 -5.72 -0.48 17.33
CA SER A 388 -5.08 -0.71 16.03
C SER A 388 -5.88 -0.06 14.91
N ARG A 389 -5.26 0.08 13.74
CA ARG A 389 -6.00 0.30 12.49
C ARG A 389 -7.02 -0.82 12.24
N LYS A 390 -8.01 -0.56 11.40
CA LYS A 390 -8.90 -1.60 10.88
C LYS A 390 -8.09 -2.63 10.07
N ILE A 391 -8.37 -3.89 10.35
CA ILE A 391 -7.76 -5.05 9.73
C ILE A 391 -8.87 -5.78 8.97
N ASN A 392 -8.81 -5.77 7.65
CA ASN A 392 -9.80 -6.47 6.84
C ASN A 392 -9.57 -7.98 6.92
N VAL A 393 -10.63 -8.71 7.15
CA VAL A 393 -10.61 -10.16 7.37
C VAL A 393 -11.77 -10.83 6.66
N GLU A 394 -11.61 -12.10 6.36
CA GLU A 394 -12.67 -12.93 5.82
C GLU A 394 -13.67 -13.31 6.92
N LYS A 395 -14.98 -13.17 6.64
CA LYS A 395 -16.04 -13.59 7.57
C LYS A 395 -15.91 -15.07 7.89
N GLY A 396 -16.10 -15.41 9.16
CA GLY A 396 -15.98 -16.79 9.64
C GLY A 396 -14.55 -17.21 9.98
N SER A 397 -13.57 -16.32 9.85
CA SER A 397 -12.19 -16.61 10.26
C SER A 397 -12.04 -16.62 11.79
N LYS A 398 -11.22 -17.53 12.28
CA LYS A 398 -10.81 -17.62 13.71
C LYS A 398 -9.46 -16.94 13.88
N PHE A 399 -9.32 -16.09 14.90
CA PHE A 399 -8.08 -15.37 15.19
C PHE A 399 -7.60 -15.65 16.61
N ASN A 400 -6.29 -15.69 16.78
CA ASN A 400 -5.61 -15.67 18.06
C ASN A 400 -4.78 -14.38 18.16
N LEU A 401 -5.05 -13.59 19.19
CA LEU A 401 -4.25 -12.43 19.58
C LEU A 401 -3.39 -12.82 20.77
N LYS A 402 -2.08 -12.67 20.64
CA LYS A 402 -1.09 -12.96 21.68
C LYS A 402 -0.32 -11.70 22.04
N VAL A 403 -0.12 -11.47 23.33
CA VAL A 403 0.66 -10.35 23.88
C VAL A 403 1.51 -10.87 25.04
N ILE A 404 2.80 -10.52 25.08
CA ILE A 404 3.66 -10.81 26.23
C ILE A 404 3.76 -9.57 27.09
N SER A 405 3.27 -9.65 28.31
CA SER A 405 3.13 -8.51 29.22
C SER A 405 3.56 -8.84 30.64
N LYS A 406 3.95 -7.81 31.39
CA LYS A 406 4.10 -7.88 32.85
C LYS A 406 3.40 -6.72 33.53
N LYS A 407 3.12 -6.88 34.83
CA LYS A 407 2.55 -5.82 35.66
C LYS A 407 3.41 -4.55 35.62
N GLY A 408 2.76 -3.43 35.75
CA GLY A 408 3.39 -2.13 35.94
C GLY A 408 3.70 -1.84 37.40
N ILE A 409 4.05 -0.58 37.65
CA ILE A 409 4.30 -0.10 39.01
C ILE A 409 2.99 0.07 39.77
N LYS A 410 1.95 0.54 39.08
CA LYS A 410 0.62 0.84 39.66
C LYS A 410 -0.53 0.02 39.06
N GLY A 411 -0.24 -0.94 38.17
CA GLY A 411 -1.25 -1.74 37.50
C GLY A 411 -0.86 -3.21 37.39
N SER A 412 -1.85 -4.08 37.48
CA SER A 412 -1.64 -5.52 37.40
C SER A 412 -2.56 -6.22 36.40
N LYS A 413 -3.39 -5.49 35.65
CA LYS A 413 -4.38 -6.09 34.75
C LYS A 413 -4.22 -5.59 33.31
N LEU A 414 -4.21 -6.54 32.39
CA LEU A 414 -4.21 -6.31 30.94
C LEU A 414 -5.60 -6.65 30.40
N GLY A 415 -6.22 -5.70 29.72
CA GLY A 415 -7.39 -5.92 28.88
C GLY A 415 -6.99 -6.11 27.42
N LEU A 416 -7.55 -7.14 26.78
CA LEU A 416 -7.44 -7.37 25.33
C LEU A 416 -8.83 -7.47 24.73
N ARG A 417 -8.99 -6.88 23.51
CA ARG A 417 -10.21 -6.96 22.73
C ARG A 417 -9.88 -7.21 21.26
N ILE A 418 -10.65 -8.08 20.62
CA ILE A 418 -10.80 -8.16 19.17
C ILE A 418 -12.22 -7.70 18.85
N SER A 419 -12.39 -6.59 18.12
CA SER A 419 -13.70 -6.03 17.79
C SER A 419 -13.93 -5.96 16.27
N GLY A 420 -15.16 -6.25 15.86
CA GLY A 420 -15.69 -5.92 14.54
C GLY A 420 -16.55 -4.65 14.57
N ILE A 421 -17.65 -4.65 13.80
CA ILE A 421 -18.67 -3.60 13.90
C ILE A 421 -19.41 -3.80 15.24
N TYR A 422 -19.47 -2.72 16.06
CA TYR A 422 -20.19 -2.77 17.33
C TYR A 422 -21.62 -3.33 17.15
N PRO A 423 -22.10 -4.26 18.01
CA PRO A 423 -21.50 -4.71 19.28
C PRO A 423 -20.54 -5.91 19.13
N ASN A 424 -20.23 -6.37 17.91
CA ASN A 424 -19.46 -7.60 17.66
C ASN A 424 -18.04 -7.50 18.22
N ARG A 425 -17.73 -8.26 19.27
CA ARG A 425 -16.41 -8.26 19.92
C ARG A 425 -16.19 -9.45 20.82
N ILE A 426 -14.94 -9.68 21.15
CA ILE A 426 -14.50 -10.54 22.24
C ILE A 426 -13.53 -9.77 23.12
N ASP A 427 -13.63 -9.98 24.42
CA ASP A 427 -12.83 -9.34 25.44
C ASP A 427 -12.24 -10.39 26.39
N ALA A 428 -11.03 -10.16 26.87
CA ALA A 428 -10.44 -10.91 27.96
C ALA A 428 -9.70 -9.99 28.94
N LEU A 429 -9.77 -10.32 30.19
CA LEU A 429 -9.09 -9.65 31.29
C LEU A 429 -8.09 -10.59 31.93
N PHE A 430 -6.82 -10.16 31.97
CA PHE A 430 -5.70 -10.94 32.51
C PHE A 430 -5.12 -10.28 33.75
N ASN A 431 -4.93 -11.07 34.81
CA ASN A 431 -4.27 -10.61 36.02
C ASN A 431 -2.77 -10.96 35.96
N LEU A 432 -1.94 -9.96 35.70
CA LEU A 432 -0.48 -10.08 35.60
C LEU A 432 0.22 -10.25 36.95
N ASN A 433 -0.52 -10.22 38.07
CA ASN A 433 0.01 -10.47 39.40
C ASN A 433 -0.15 -11.93 39.78
N THR A 434 -1.29 -12.52 39.42
CA THR A 434 -1.64 -13.92 39.79
C THR A 434 -1.42 -14.92 38.64
N GLY A 435 -1.25 -14.45 37.39
CA GLY A 435 -1.04 -15.31 36.23
C GLY A 435 -2.31 -16.02 35.73
N VAL A 436 -3.50 -15.45 36.00
CA VAL A 436 -4.77 -16.06 35.61
C VAL A 436 -5.60 -15.17 34.68
N VAL A 437 -6.43 -15.79 33.86
CA VAL A 437 -7.51 -15.14 33.15
C VAL A 437 -8.63 -14.87 34.14
N GLU A 438 -8.96 -13.60 34.40
CA GLU A 438 -10.00 -13.25 35.38
C GLU A 438 -11.41 -13.31 34.80
N ASP A 439 -11.58 -12.87 33.57
CA ASP A 439 -12.90 -12.76 32.93
C ASP A 439 -12.80 -12.78 31.42
N ILE A 440 -13.82 -13.27 30.74
CA ILE A 440 -13.97 -13.33 29.29
C ILE A 440 -15.37 -12.87 28.93
N HIS A 441 -15.49 -12.09 27.84
CA HIS A 441 -16.78 -11.65 27.32
C HIS A 441 -16.82 -11.79 25.80
N GLU A 442 -17.98 -12.22 25.28
CA GLU A 442 -18.29 -12.21 23.86
C GLU A 442 -19.61 -11.47 23.59
N ASP A 443 -19.70 -10.79 22.47
CA ASP A 443 -20.89 -10.06 22.07
C ASP A 443 -21.07 -10.08 20.55
N GLY A 444 -22.33 -10.11 20.13
CA GLY A 444 -22.71 -10.09 18.73
C GLY A 444 -22.36 -11.36 17.96
N ASN A 445 -21.69 -11.19 16.81
CA ASN A 445 -21.40 -12.29 15.88
C ASN A 445 -20.00 -12.91 16.08
N PHE A 446 -19.38 -12.68 17.22
CA PHE A 446 -18.17 -13.42 17.61
C PHE A 446 -18.57 -14.68 18.39
N THR A 447 -17.88 -15.78 18.13
CA THR A 447 -18.17 -17.08 18.75
C THR A 447 -16.87 -17.83 19.05
N ASN A 448 -16.99 -18.89 19.87
CA ASN A 448 -15.88 -19.76 20.24
C ASN A 448 -14.73 -18.98 20.89
N VAL A 449 -15.07 -18.18 21.91
CA VAL A 449 -14.10 -17.36 22.62
C VAL A 449 -13.35 -18.21 23.64
N GLU A 450 -12.05 -18.15 23.56
CA GLU A 450 -11.12 -18.80 24.47
C GLU A 450 -10.08 -17.78 24.89
N ALA A 451 -9.70 -17.75 26.17
CA ALA A 451 -8.54 -16.99 26.61
C ALA A 451 -7.59 -17.89 27.40
N ASN A 452 -6.31 -17.70 27.20
CA ASN A 452 -5.28 -18.46 27.91
C ASN A 452 -4.18 -17.51 28.41
N MET A 453 -3.64 -17.85 29.58
CA MET A 453 -2.51 -17.15 30.16
C MET A 453 -1.48 -18.16 30.61
N SER A 454 -0.23 -17.97 30.20
CA SER A 454 0.86 -18.86 30.57
C SER A 454 2.10 -18.07 30.97
N PHE A 455 2.88 -18.64 31.86
CA PHE A 455 4.16 -18.07 32.27
C PHE A 455 5.12 -18.06 31.06
N PHE A 456 5.75 -16.91 30.78
CA PHE A 456 6.70 -16.77 29.69
C PHE A 456 8.14 -16.83 30.19
N ASN A 457 8.54 -15.92 31.05
CA ASN A 457 9.79 -15.93 31.82
C ASN A 457 9.76 -14.84 32.89
N GLU A 458 10.48 -15.02 33.97
CA GLU A 458 10.58 -14.09 35.10
C GLU A 458 9.20 -13.57 35.55
N ASP A 459 8.90 -12.28 35.31
CA ASP A 459 7.64 -11.61 35.64
C ASP A 459 6.70 -11.47 34.45
N TYR A 460 7.00 -12.11 33.30
CA TYR A 460 6.23 -11.95 32.06
C TYR A 460 5.28 -13.12 31.83
N PHE A 461 4.11 -12.77 31.34
CA PHE A 461 3.07 -13.71 30.94
C PHE A 461 2.73 -13.56 29.46
N SER A 462 2.49 -14.69 28.80
CA SER A 462 1.85 -14.77 27.51
C SER A 462 0.34 -14.73 27.71
N CYS A 463 -0.31 -13.67 27.27
CA CYS A 463 -1.76 -13.47 27.33
C CYS A 463 -2.35 -13.66 25.94
N GLU A 464 -3.29 -14.56 25.79
CA GLU A 464 -3.87 -14.93 24.50
C GLU A 464 -5.39 -14.91 24.55
N ILE A 465 -6.01 -14.34 23.51
CA ILE A 465 -7.46 -14.40 23.29
C ILE A 465 -7.72 -14.91 21.88
N THR A 466 -8.65 -15.85 21.78
CA THR A 466 -9.02 -16.50 20.51
C THR A 466 -10.52 -16.40 20.30
N GLY A 467 -10.93 -16.18 19.04
CA GLY A 467 -12.35 -16.20 18.69
C GLY A 467 -12.57 -16.17 17.18
N LYS A 468 -13.78 -16.57 16.79
CA LYS A 468 -14.22 -16.60 15.40
C LYS A 468 -15.07 -15.37 15.11
N THR A 469 -14.67 -14.56 14.13
CA THR A 469 -15.41 -13.36 13.71
C THR A 469 -16.32 -13.63 12.52
N ASN A 470 -17.47 -12.96 12.51
CA ASN A 470 -18.32 -12.89 11.31
C ASN A 470 -18.34 -11.47 10.70
N SER A 471 -17.36 -10.65 11.05
CA SER A 471 -17.13 -9.33 10.46
C SER A 471 -16.16 -9.42 9.29
N ASN A 472 -16.22 -8.48 8.36
CA ASN A 472 -15.27 -8.32 7.26
C ASN A 472 -14.04 -7.48 7.65
N PHE A 473 -14.01 -6.94 8.86
CA PHE A 473 -12.83 -6.33 9.46
C PHE A 473 -12.80 -6.58 10.96
N ILE A 474 -11.60 -6.46 11.54
CA ILE A 474 -11.39 -6.44 12.99
C ILE A 474 -10.48 -5.27 13.37
N GLN A 475 -10.57 -4.85 14.63
CA GLN A 475 -9.64 -3.94 15.29
C GLN A 475 -9.23 -4.56 16.62
N ILE A 476 -7.99 -4.33 17.00
CA ILE A 476 -7.45 -4.80 18.27
C ILE A 476 -7.41 -3.63 19.23
N LEU A 477 -7.90 -3.84 20.45
CA LEU A 477 -7.72 -2.90 21.54
C LEU A 477 -6.93 -3.59 22.64
N LEU A 478 -6.04 -2.84 23.28
CA LEU A 478 -5.33 -3.29 24.46
C LEU A 478 -5.05 -2.12 25.41
N GLY A 479 -4.92 -2.42 26.67
CA GLY A 479 -4.60 -1.40 27.67
C GLY A 479 -4.68 -1.93 29.10
N THR A 480 -4.52 -1.00 30.04
CA THR A 480 -4.66 -1.26 31.46
C THR A 480 -6.13 -1.36 31.87
N ALA A 481 -6.47 -2.27 32.77
CA ALA A 481 -7.80 -2.39 33.32
C ALA A 481 -7.82 -2.14 34.84
N GLY A 482 -8.92 -1.55 35.32
CA GLY A 482 -9.11 -1.28 36.75
C GLY A 482 -9.37 -2.54 37.58
N ASP A 483 -9.22 -2.42 38.89
CA ASP A 483 -9.62 -3.44 39.80
C ASP A 483 -11.14 -3.58 39.86
N LYS A 484 -11.65 -4.82 39.91
CA LYS A 484 -13.09 -5.13 39.97
C LYS A 484 -13.91 -4.70 38.74
N ILE A 485 -13.27 -4.47 37.59
CA ILE A 485 -13.95 -4.17 36.33
C ILE A 485 -14.10 -5.45 35.52
N PRO A 486 -15.30 -5.78 34.98
CA PRO A 486 -15.48 -6.97 34.14
C PRO A 486 -14.85 -6.80 32.76
N ALA A 487 -14.52 -7.92 32.12
CA ALA A 487 -13.91 -7.94 30.79
C ALA A 487 -14.69 -7.11 29.74
N ARG A 488 -16.00 -7.09 29.82
CA ARG A 488 -16.88 -6.35 28.91
C ARG A 488 -16.53 -4.86 28.79
N ILE A 489 -16.05 -4.24 29.87
CA ILE A 489 -15.79 -2.80 29.97
C ILE A 489 -14.42 -2.51 30.58
N TRP A 490 -13.46 -3.38 30.33
CA TRP A 490 -12.13 -3.29 30.93
C TRP A 490 -11.42 -1.93 30.68
N GLU A 491 -11.74 -1.27 29.58
CA GLU A 491 -11.21 0.05 29.21
C GLU A 491 -11.82 1.21 30.01
N SER A 492 -12.90 0.98 30.73
CA SER A 492 -13.67 2.02 31.41
C SER A 492 -12.90 2.72 32.53
N LYS A 493 -13.56 3.70 33.16
CA LYS A 493 -13.04 4.49 34.28
C LYS A 493 -12.42 3.61 35.37
N SER A 494 -11.35 4.07 35.98
CA SER A 494 -10.64 3.42 37.06
C SER A 494 -10.38 4.42 38.17
N SER A 495 -10.36 3.96 39.41
CA SER A 495 -10.04 4.79 40.60
C SER A 495 -8.53 5.03 40.78
N ILE A 496 -7.68 4.44 40.00
CA ILE A 496 -6.22 4.47 40.16
C ILE A 496 -5.55 4.58 38.79
N THR A 497 -4.60 5.51 38.66
CA THR A 497 -3.71 5.60 37.48
C THR A 497 -2.93 4.29 37.36
N GLN A 498 -3.06 3.63 36.20
CA GLN A 498 -2.50 2.30 35.98
C GLN A 498 -1.49 2.30 34.85
N ASP A 499 -0.50 1.42 34.97
CA ASP A 499 0.48 1.15 33.94
C ASP A 499 0.75 -0.35 33.82
N LEU A 500 1.26 -0.76 32.66
CA LEU A 500 1.78 -2.11 32.41
C LEU A 500 2.92 -2.05 31.40
N PHE A 501 3.67 -3.15 31.30
CA PHE A 501 4.75 -3.28 30.32
C PHE A 501 4.46 -4.40 29.34
N ILE A 502 4.73 -4.13 28.05
CA ILE A 502 4.65 -5.12 26.95
C ILE A 502 6.05 -5.26 26.35
N ILE A 503 6.47 -6.49 26.05
CA ILE A 503 7.70 -6.71 25.27
C ILE A 503 7.48 -6.17 23.87
N ASN A 504 8.36 -5.30 23.40
CA ASN A 504 8.27 -4.77 22.04
C ASN A 504 8.28 -5.90 21.01
N ASN A 505 7.44 -5.78 19.97
CA ASN A 505 7.22 -6.80 18.93
C ASN A 505 6.63 -8.13 19.41
N SER A 506 6.09 -8.21 20.65
CA SER A 506 5.42 -9.42 21.15
C SER A 506 3.94 -9.53 20.79
N ILE A 507 3.33 -8.46 20.27
CA ILE A 507 1.94 -8.47 19.86
C ILE A 507 1.82 -9.22 18.54
N GLN A 508 1.10 -10.32 18.55
CA GLN A 508 0.91 -11.19 17.38
C GLN A 508 -0.57 -11.47 17.19
N LEU A 509 -1.07 -11.25 15.99
CA LEU A 509 -2.39 -11.68 15.57
C LEU A 509 -2.22 -12.79 14.52
N ASN A 510 -2.77 -13.95 14.77
CA ASN A 510 -2.67 -15.10 13.90
C ASN A 510 -4.08 -15.56 13.49
N LYS A 511 -4.31 -15.76 12.19
CA LYS A 511 -5.49 -16.47 11.71
C LYS A 511 -5.29 -17.97 12.01
N ILE A 512 -6.24 -18.58 12.68
CA ILE A 512 -6.24 -20.02 12.96
C ILE A 512 -7.07 -20.71 11.87
N LYS A 513 -6.59 -21.84 11.39
CA LYS A 513 -7.29 -22.66 10.37
C LYS A 513 -8.49 -23.39 10.97
#